data_03215c2900714e211063e520a8a72dad
#
_entry.id   03215c2900714e211063e520a8a72dad
#
_cell.length_a   1.000
_cell.length_b   1.000
_cell.length_c   1.000
_cell.angle_alpha   90.00
_cell.angle_beta   90.00
_cell.angle_gamma   90.00
#
_symmetry.space_group_name_H-M   'P 1'
#
loop_
_entity.id
_entity.type
_entity.pdbx_description
1 polymer ?
#
loop_
_entity_poly.entity_id
_entity_poly.type
_entity_poly.pdbx_seq_one_letter_code
_entity_poly.pdbx_strand_id
1 'polypeptide(L)'
;MRDIKFRGKRLDNGEWVFGDIWQHNGRVDIVDHRAQSHPVDPETVGQFIDLPNYGVWEGDIYEFTRPWSNGALECGVVKCTEHAEWAVNAWMLTGIYEHRKPIGNIHDNPELLQPQGGGKGE
;
A
#
# COMPACT_ATOMS: atom_id res chain seq x y z
N MET A 1 16.28 4.53 -15.04
CA MET A 1 16.24 3.74 -13.79
C MET A 1 15.00 4.11 -13.00
N ARG A 2 14.29 3.12 -12.50
CA ARG A 2 13.09 3.40 -11.72
C ARG A 2 13.44 3.80 -10.29
N ASP A 3 12.60 4.62 -9.71
CA ASP A 3 12.76 5.01 -8.33
C ASP A 3 12.42 3.85 -7.40
N ILE A 4 13.29 3.63 -6.43
CA ILE A 4 13.04 2.65 -5.38
C ILE A 4 12.96 3.45 -4.09
N LYS A 5 11.76 3.53 -3.51
CA LYS A 5 11.60 4.23 -2.25
C LYS A 5 10.52 3.59 -1.40
N PHE A 6 10.55 3.92 -0.14
CA PHE A 6 9.69 3.33 0.86
C PHE A 6 9.02 4.43 1.67
N ARG A 7 7.95 4.08 2.35
CA ARG A 7 7.34 4.95 3.34
C ARG A 7 7.12 4.17 4.62
N GLY A 8 6.99 4.89 5.73
CA GLY A 8 6.64 4.29 7.00
C GLY A 8 6.12 5.36 7.93
N LYS A 9 5.40 4.96 8.96
CA LYS A 9 4.91 5.92 9.96
C LYS A 9 5.93 6.06 11.08
N ARG A 10 6.29 7.28 11.40
CA ARG A 10 7.24 7.58 12.45
C ARG A 10 6.71 7.13 13.80
N LEU A 11 7.59 6.57 14.60
CA LEU A 11 7.22 6.11 15.93
C LEU A 11 6.89 7.27 16.87
N ASP A 12 7.48 8.45 16.64
CA ASP A 12 7.31 9.57 17.56
C ASP A 12 6.02 10.36 17.34
N ASN A 13 5.53 10.48 16.11
CA ASN A 13 4.35 11.31 15.85
C ASN A 13 3.33 10.68 14.91
N GLY A 14 3.59 9.48 14.40
CA GLY A 14 2.65 8.80 13.51
C GLY A 14 2.53 9.36 12.11
N GLU A 15 3.38 10.31 11.75
CA GLU A 15 3.35 10.90 10.42
C GLU A 15 4.13 10.04 9.42
N TRP A 16 3.69 10.09 8.17
CA TRP A 16 4.39 9.38 7.12
C TRP A 16 5.72 10.05 6.80
N VAL A 17 6.76 9.24 6.60
CA VAL A 17 8.05 9.70 6.11
C VAL A 17 8.44 8.80 4.93
N PHE A 18 9.14 9.38 3.95
CA PHE A 18 9.44 8.75 2.67
C PHE A 18 10.92 8.79 2.40
N GLY A 19 11.46 7.72 1.84
CA GLY A 19 12.88 7.67 1.50
C GLY A 19 13.40 6.26 1.40
N ASP A 20 14.69 6.11 1.74
CA ASP A 20 15.35 4.81 1.71
C ASP A 20 15.12 4.07 3.01
N ILE A 21 15.10 2.75 2.93
CA ILE A 21 14.90 1.92 4.10
C ILE A 21 16.24 1.48 4.68
N TRP A 22 16.35 1.49 6.02
CA TRP A 22 17.52 1.02 6.73
C TRP A 22 17.07 0.10 7.85
N GLN A 23 17.43 -1.17 7.75
CA GLN A 23 17.06 -2.18 8.75
C GLN A 23 18.28 -2.56 9.57
N HIS A 24 18.15 -2.49 10.89
CA HIS A 24 19.25 -2.84 11.77
C HIS A 24 18.73 -3.20 13.16
N ASN A 25 19.27 -4.26 13.73
CA ASN A 25 18.96 -4.67 15.10
C ASN A 25 17.45 -4.79 15.38
N GLY A 26 16.70 -5.33 14.41
CA GLY A 26 15.25 -5.50 14.56
C GLY A 26 14.44 -4.22 14.44
N ARG A 27 15.07 -3.16 14.04
CA ARG A 27 14.49 -1.83 13.94
C ARG A 27 14.55 -1.35 12.49
N VAL A 28 13.59 -0.53 12.09
CA VAL A 28 13.55 0.01 10.73
C VAL A 28 13.52 1.54 10.82
N ASP A 29 14.39 2.17 10.04
CA ASP A 29 14.38 3.61 9.87
C ASP A 29 14.11 3.93 8.39
N ILE A 30 13.49 5.09 8.15
CA ILE A 30 13.41 5.66 6.80
C ILE A 30 14.36 6.85 6.76
N VAL A 31 15.24 6.87 5.77
CA VAL A 31 16.21 7.95 5.59
C VAL A 31 15.67 8.89 4.51
N ASP A 32 15.35 10.12 4.90
CA ASP A 32 14.72 11.08 3.99
C ASP A 32 15.72 11.70 3.02
N HIS A 33 15.24 12.60 2.15
CA HIS A 33 16.07 13.24 1.13
C HIS A 33 17.16 14.15 1.71
N ARG A 34 17.06 14.48 2.99
CA ARG A 34 18.07 15.26 3.68
C ARG A 34 19.05 14.37 4.45
N ALA A 35 19.00 13.08 4.20
CA ALA A 35 19.82 12.08 4.87
C ALA A 35 19.55 11.98 6.38
N GLN A 36 18.34 12.39 6.80
CA GLN A 36 17.92 12.23 8.19
C GLN A 36 17.19 10.94 8.37
N SER A 37 17.53 10.23 9.43
CA SER A 37 17.01 8.91 9.74
C SER A 37 15.82 9.05 10.70
N HIS A 38 14.72 8.38 10.39
CA HIS A 38 13.50 8.44 11.20
C HIS A 38 13.05 7.03 11.57
N PRO A 39 13.06 6.68 12.86
CA PRO A 39 12.53 5.37 13.27
C PRO A 39 11.04 5.27 12.92
N VAL A 40 10.66 4.17 12.32
CA VAL A 40 9.27 3.96 11.90
C VAL A 40 8.75 2.64 12.44
N ASP A 41 7.42 2.52 12.45
CA ASP A 41 6.75 1.27 12.79
C ASP A 41 6.95 0.29 11.63
N PRO A 42 7.63 -0.84 11.87
CA PRO A 42 7.92 -1.78 10.78
C PRO A 42 6.67 -2.28 10.05
N GLU A 43 5.54 -2.37 10.75
CA GLU A 43 4.31 -2.85 10.13
C GLU A 43 3.71 -1.87 9.15
N THR A 44 4.14 -0.62 9.18
CA THR A 44 3.63 0.41 8.26
C THR A 44 4.51 0.59 7.04
N VAL A 45 5.67 -0.05 6.99
CA VAL A 45 6.61 0.14 5.89
C VAL A 45 6.06 -0.48 4.62
N GLY A 46 6.09 0.29 3.53
CA GLY A 46 5.66 -0.19 2.22
C GLY A 46 6.49 0.42 1.12
N GLN A 47 6.59 -0.30 0.02
CA GLN A 47 7.38 0.12 -1.12
C GLN A 47 6.50 0.86 -2.13
N PHE A 48 7.09 1.88 -2.77
CA PHE A 48 6.44 2.59 -3.86
C PHE A 48 6.43 1.72 -5.12
N ILE A 49 5.29 1.69 -5.80
CA ILE A 49 5.10 0.95 -7.05
C ILE A 49 4.79 1.95 -8.14
N ASP A 50 5.70 2.08 -9.10
CA ASP A 50 5.58 3.04 -10.19
C ASP A 50 4.79 2.42 -11.33
N LEU A 51 3.56 2.88 -11.52
CA LEU A 51 2.69 2.43 -12.62
C LEU A 51 2.68 3.49 -13.72
N PRO A 52 2.28 3.12 -14.95
CA PRO A 52 2.42 4.03 -16.09
C PRO A 52 1.80 5.41 -15.92
N ASN A 53 0.69 5.54 -15.25
CA ASN A 53 0.01 6.84 -15.14
C ASN A 53 -0.03 7.39 -13.73
N TYR A 54 0.40 6.63 -12.75
CA TYR A 54 0.39 7.05 -11.35
C TYR A 54 1.15 6.04 -10.51
N GLY A 55 1.45 6.42 -9.28
CA GLY A 55 2.11 5.52 -8.34
C GLY A 55 1.16 5.02 -7.27
N VAL A 56 1.42 3.84 -6.76
CA VAL A 56 0.71 3.31 -5.60
C VAL A 56 1.74 2.81 -4.61
N TRP A 57 1.32 2.67 -3.36
CA TRP A 57 2.18 2.15 -2.30
C TRP A 57 1.68 0.79 -1.85
N GLU A 58 2.60 -0.08 -1.50
CA GLU A 58 2.23 -1.29 -0.78
C GLU A 58 1.45 -0.88 0.46
N GLY A 59 0.32 -1.53 0.70
CA GLY A 59 -0.58 -1.16 1.79
C GLY A 59 -1.73 -0.24 1.38
N ASP A 60 -1.69 0.32 0.17
CA ASP A 60 -2.81 1.11 -0.32
C ASP A 60 -4.04 0.24 -0.53
N ILE A 61 -5.21 0.82 -0.31
CA ILE A 61 -6.47 0.15 -0.58
C ILE A 61 -6.92 0.52 -1.98
N TYR A 62 -7.13 -0.49 -2.79
CA TYR A 62 -7.47 -0.33 -4.18
C TYR A 62 -8.92 -0.78 -4.40
N GLU A 63 -9.71 0.09 -5.01
CA GLU A 63 -11.07 -0.28 -5.43
C GLU A 63 -11.08 -0.38 -6.94
N PHE A 64 -11.59 -1.48 -7.46
CA PHE A 64 -11.57 -1.72 -8.90
C PHE A 64 -12.79 -2.51 -9.33
N THR A 65 -13.09 -2.43 -10.63
CA THR A 65 -14.14 -3.24 -11.22
C THR A 65 -13.57 -4.61 -11.52
N ARG A 66 -14.22 -5.64 -10.99
CA ARG A 66 -13.77 -7.02 -11.20
C ARG A 66 -13.84 -7.36 -12.69
N PRO A 67 -12.74 -7.87 -13.28
CA PRO A 67 -12.76 -8.27 -14.68
C PRO A 67 -13.83 -9.31 -14.97
N TRP A 68 -14.39 -9.22 -16.16
CA TRP A 68 -15.43 -10.13 -16.63
C TRP A 68 -16.68 -10.17 -15.75
N SER A 69 -16.95 -9.08 -15.06
CA SER A 69 -18.17 -8.91 -14.29
C SER A 69 -19.01 -7.81 -14.92
N ASN A 70 -20.24 -7.68 -14.46
CA ASN A 70 -21.12 -6.61 -14.92
C ASN A 70 -20.97 -5.39 -14.03
N GLY A 71 -19.73 -4.93 -13.84
CA GLY A 71 -19.45 -3.75 -13.04
C GLY A 71 -19.35 -4.01 -11.55
N ALA A 72 -19.16 -5.26 -11.14
CA ALA A 72 -19.00 -5.58 -9.73
C ALA A 72 -17.72 -4.96 -9.19
N LEU A 73 -17.83 -4.22 -8.09
CA LEU A 73 -16.68 -3.58 -7.46
C LEU A 73 -16.04 -4.50 -6.43
N GLU A 74 -14.74 -4.39 -6.32
CA GLU A 74 -13.97 -5.14 -5.35
C GLU A 74 -12.94 -4.23 -4.70
N CYS A 75 -12.69 -4.44 -3.41
CA CYS A 75 -11.71 -3.69 -2.63
C CYS A 75 -10.68 -4.64 -2.03
N GLY A 76 -9.44 -4.21 -1.99
CA GLY A 76 -8.40 -4.98 -1.35
C GLY A 76 -7.14 -4.17 -1.12
N VAL A 77 -6.16 -4.77 -0.47
CA VAL A 77 -4.90 -4.13 -0.12
C VAL A 77 -3.83 -4.55 -1.12
N VAL A 78 -3.06 -3.57 -1.60
CA VAL A 78 -1.92 -3.84 -2.49
C VAL A 78 -0.82 -4.49 -1.66
N LYS A 79 -0.38 -5.66 -2.06
CA LYS A 79 0.70 -6.35 -1.37
C LYS A 79 1.49 -7.25 -2.33
N CYS A 80 2.68 -7.62 -1.90
CA CYS A 80 3.54 -8.51 -2.67
C CYS A 80 3.18 -9.95 -2.34
N THR A 81 3.02 -10.78 -3.36
CA THR A 81 2.72 -12.19 -3.16
C THR A 81 4.00 -12.98 -2.88
N GLU A 82 3.84 -14.26 -2.52
CA GLU A 82 4.98 -15.14 -2.31
C GLU A 82 5.81 -15.37 -3.58
N HIS A 83 5.25 -15.01 -4.73
CA HIS A 83 5.96 -15.11 -6.01
C HIS A 83 6.58 -13.77 -6.42
N ALA A 84 6.69 -12.83 -5.49
CA ALA A 84 7.27 -11.50 -5.73
C ALA A 84 6.47 -10.67 -6.73
N GLU A 85 5.15 -10.83 -6.73
CA GLU A 85 4.27 -10.09 -7.62
C GLU A 85 3.35 -9.17 -6.83
N TRP A 86 3.06 -7.99 -7.38
CA TRP A 86 2.13 -7.07 -6.75
C TRP A 86 0.70 -7.47 -7.08
N ALA A 87 -0.13 -7.58 -6.07
CA ALA A 87 -1.49 -8.07 -6.23
C ALA A 87 -2.47 -7.36 -5.30
N VAL A 88 -3.74 -7.38 -5.68
CA VAL A 88 -4.85 -6.96 -4.84
C VAL A 88 -5.82 -8.13 -4.82
N ASN A 89 -5.99 -8.74 -3.65
CA ASN A 89 -6.77 -9.96 -3.51
C ASN A 89 -6.22 -11.05 -4.47
N ALA A 90 -7.05 -11.64 -5.30
CA ALA A 90 -6.66 -12.67 -6.25
C ALA A 90 -6.17 -12.11 -7.59
N TRP A 91 -6.13 -10.78 -7.73
CA TRP A 91 -5.87 -10.14 -9.01
C TRP A 91 -4.48 -9.53 -9.04
N MET A 92 -3.77 -9.75 -10.15
CA MET A 92 -2.49 -9.08 -10.36
C MET A 92 -2.72 -7.60 -10.56
N LEU A 93 -1.92 -6.77 -9.90
CA LEU A 93 -2.06 -5.32 -10.01
C LEU A 93 -1.95 -4.86 -11.46
N THR A 94 -1.05 -5.48 -12.23
CA THR A 94 -0.88 -5.12 -13.65
C THR A 94 -2.13 -5.39 -14.48
N GLY A 95 -3.02 -6.24 -14.01
CA GLY A 95 -4.25 -6.54 -14.74
C GLY A 95 -5.42 -5.65 -14.38
N ILE A 96 -5.32 -4.89 -13.29
CA ILE A 96 -6.46 -4.11 -12.81
C ILE A 96 -6.17 -2.63 -12.61
N TYR A 97 -4.91 -2.20 -12.63
CA TYR A 97 -4.55 -0.83 -12.25
C TYR A 97 -5.18 0.24 -13.15
N GLU A 98 -5.51 -0.11 -14.39
CA GLU A 98 -6.09 0.86 -15.31
C GLU A 98 -7.53 1.22 -14.98
N HIS A 99 -8.18 0.44 -14.13
CA HIS A 99 -9.61 0.59 -13.88
C HIS A 99 -9.92 1.54 -12.75
N ARG A 100 -9.01 1.68 -11.79
CA ARG A 100 -9.25 2.51 -10.61
C ARG A 100 -7.94 2.99 -10.00
N LYS A 101 -8.07 3.90 -9.03
CA LYS A 101 -6.94 4.41 -8.27
C LYS A 101 -7.08 3.99 -6.81
N PRO A 102 -6.01 4.06 -6.03
CA PRO A 102 -6.12 3.83 -4.59
C PRO A 102 -7.09 4.81 -3.95
N ILE A 103 -7.86 4.34 -2.98
CA ILE A 103 -8.83 5.17 -2.26
C ILE A 103 -8.41 5.46 -0.83
N GLY A 104 -7.30 4.89 -0.39
CA GLY A 104 -6.78 5.09 0.95
C GLY A 104 -5.69 4.07 1.21
N ASN A 105 -5.38 3.82 2.49
CA ASN A 105 -4.42 2.78 2.84
C ASN A 105 -4.86 2.08 4.11
N ILE A 106 -4.32 0.87 4.32
CA ILE A 106 -4.76 0.01 5.43
C ILE A 106 -4.42 0.61 6.80
N HIS A 107 -3.43 1.48 6.87
CA HIS A 107 -2.97 2.04 8.15
C HIS A 107 -3.79 3.25 8.59
N ASP A 108 -4.26 4.05 7.64
CA ASP A 108 -5.07 5.24 7.93
C ASP A 108 -6.55 4.99 7.75
N ASN A 109 -6.94 4.07 6.87
CA ASN A 109 -8.32 3.89 6.46
C ASN A 109 -8.76 2.43 6.50
N PRO A 110 -8.51 1.69 7.60
CA PRO A 110 -8.88 0.27 7.64
C PRO A 110 -10.37 0.02 7.49
N GLU A 111 -11.18 1.01 7.83
CA GLU A 111 -12.63 0.89 7.69
C GLU A 111 -13.09 0.69 6.25
N LEU A 112 -12.26 1.09 5.28
CA LEU A 112 -12.62 0.93 3.86
C LEU A 112 -12.67 -0.54 3.43
N LEU A 113 -12.09 -1.43 4.20
CA LEU A 113 -12.14 -2.86 3.92
C LEU A 113 -13.32 -3.55 4.59
N GLN A 114 -14.10 -2.82 5.39
CA GLN A 114 -15.26 -3.40 6.05
C GLN A 114 -16.33 -3.73 5.03
N PRO A 115 -17.03 -4.85 5.18
CA PRO A 115 -18.11 -5.17 4.26
C PRO A 115 -19.19 -4.10 4.29
N GLN A 116 -19.69 -3.75 3.12
CA GLN A 116 -20.82 -2.84 3.01
C GLN A 116 -22.09 -3.54 3.45
N GLY A 117 -23.02 -2.76 3.96
CA GLY A 117 -24.28 -3.32 4.41
C GLY A 117 -24.16 -4.02 5.73
N GLY A 118 -23.12 -3.77 6.38
CA GLY A 118 -22.93 -4.24 7.71
C GLY A 118 -22.76 -5.71 7.79
N GLY A 119 -22.39 -6.11 7.09
CA GLY A 119 -22.19 -7.46 7.42
C GLY A 119 -21.82 -7.58 8.88
N LYS A 120 -21.99 -6.82 9.10
CA LYS A 120 -21.77 -7.08 9.85
C LYS A 120 -22.31 -7.34 10.73
N GLY A 121 -22.42 -7.33 10.79
CA GLY A 121 -22.80 -7.64 11.45
C GLY A 121 -23.29 -7.92 11.80
N GLU A 122 -23.45 -7.84 11.59
CA GLU A 122 -23.89 -8.15 11.83
C GLU A 122 -24.18 -8.46 12.07
#